data_bc8aecb2175c3786772184027994cb05
#
_entry.id   bc8aecb2175c3786772184027994cb05
#
_cell.length_a   1.000
_cell.length_b   1.000
_cell.length_c   1.000
_cell.angle_alpha   90.00
_cell.angle_beta   90.00
_cell.angle_gamma   90.00
#
_symmetry.space_group_name_H-M   'P 1'
#
loop_
_entity.id
_entity.type
_entity.pdbx_description
1 polymer ?
#
loop_
_entity_poly.entity_id
_entity_poly.type
_entity_poly.pdbx_seq_one_letter_code
_entity_poly.pdbx_strand_id
1 'polypeptide(L)'
;MRAEDILARVDEQRLVGLAVDLVSIPSPTGDEQAMGERVREEFADMGLQVQWQEVEEGRPNVIGLWEGAGGGKSLMFNGHMDTSYSGREEWLAGIRGFQPDGFVQDGRVYGLGISNMKGALACYVEAVRALQDAGVRLRGEVMIAAVAGEIEKTQWHPDYVGREYRGYAAGSRFLVSHGGVTDMCILGEPTEQKIVLGHYGAIWMRISTSGPFIHTAFSEGRRGETSIVRMREVLDAVLEFAPEWEERTSYGGKPGIVNVGAINGGFPWRVSRTPHRTDLFVDFRVPPTMPMAEARAALGEFVRGLRDRFPDHGIESEIYVTAPGSEIAEDHPLVGAIDGAHAEVFGSKPERDTVRWFSDASALTRYGIETVNYGTSSGLPDPVLGENLEIDGLVKMARAYALVAQRICEAA
;
A
#
# COMPACT_ATOMS: atom_id res chain seq x y z
N MET A 1 -18.75 29.43 -1.47
CA MET A 1 -17.59 29.72 -2.36
C MET A 1 -17.82 28.98 -3.68
N ARG A 2 -17.55 29.60 -4.85
CA ARG A 2 -17.67 28.91 -6.14
C ARG A 2 -16.44 28.01 -6.35
N ALA A 3 -16.60 26.91 -7.06
CA ALA A 3 -15.51 25.99 -7.36
C ALA A 3 -14.34 26.69 -8.06
N GLU A 4 -14.64 27.55 -9.05
CA GLU A 4 -13.64 28.33 -9.80
C GLU A 4 -12.71 29.15 -8.90
N ASP A 5 -13.25 29.73 -7.81
CA ASP A 5 -12.47 30.54 -6.87
C ASP A 5 -11.45 29.68 -6.10
N ILE A 6 -11.78 28.42 -5.78
CA ILE A 6 -10.90 27.47 -5.12
C ILE A 6 -9.85 26.94 -6.13
N LEU A 7 -10.29 26.52 -7.32
CA LEU A 7 -9.41 25.95 -8.34
C LEU A 7 -8.30 26.93 -8.78
N ALA A 8 -8.62 28.26 -8.75
CA ALA A 8 -7.66 29.31 -9.05
C ALA A 8 -6.58 29.50 -7.97
N ARG A 9 -6.73 28.88 -6.79
CA ARG A 9 -5.79 28.99 -5.67
C ARG A 9 -4.79 27.82 -5.62
N VAL A 10 -4.99 26.78 -6.41
CA VAL A 10 -4.01 25.70 -6.52
C VAL A 10 -2.76 26.24 -7.20
N ASP A 11 -1.66 26.26 -6.46
CA ASP A 11 -0.37 26.78 -6.90
C ASP A 11 0.54 25.62 -7.35
N GLU A 12 0.79 25.57 -8.67
CA GLU A 12 1.62 24.55 -9.30
C GLU A 12 3.06 24.56 -8.77
N GLN A 13 3.65 25.76 -8.54
CA GLN A 13 5.04 25.85 -8.10
C GLN A 13 5.20 25.32 -6.66
N ARG A 14 4.27 25.67 -5.79
CA ARG A 14 4.22 25.19 -4.40
C ARG A 14 4.04 23.67 -4.36
N LEU A 15 3.07 23.14 -5.13
CA LEU A 15 2.82 21.71 -5.24
C LEU A 15 4.05 20.93 -5.75
N VAL A 16 4.64 21.38 -6.85
CA VAL A 16 5.83 20.73 -7.43
C VAL A 16 7.03 20.83 -6.50
N GLY A 17 7.24 21.99 -5.88
CA GLY A 17 8.31 22.19 -4.89
C GLY A 17 8.18 21.19 -3.73
N LEU A 18 6.99 21.08 -3.14
CA LEU A 18 6.75 20.12 -2.07
C LEU A 18 6.93 18.66 -2.54
N ALA A 19 6.42 18.30 -3.72
CA ALA A 19 6.57 16.95 -4.26
C ALA A 19 8.05 16.57 -4.43
N VAL A 20 8.88 17.48 -4.96
CA VAL A 20 10.33 17.29 -5.09
C VAL A 20 11.00 17.15 -3.72
N ASP A 21 10.63 17.99 -2.75
CA ASP A 21 11.17 17.92 -1.38
C ASP A 21 10.87 16.55 -0.73
N LEU A 22 9.61 16.09 -0.81
CA LEU A 22 9.19 14.83 -0.18
C LEU A 22 9.89 13.62 -0.80
N VAL A 23 10.04 13.56 -2.13
CA VAL A 23 10.76 12.44 -2.77
C VAL A 23 12.27 12.50 -2.55
N SER A 24 12.81 13.67 -2.21
CA SER A 24 14.23 13.82 -1.90
C SER A 24 14.60 13.33 -0.50
N ILE A 25 13.62 12.97 0.32
CA ILE A 25 13.84 12.40 1.65
C ILE A 25 13.72 10.88 1.56
N PRO A 26 14.81 10.12 1.81
CA PRO A 26 14.72 8.67 1.89
C PRO A 26 13.78 8.23 3.02
N SER A 27 12.83 7.38 2.72
CA SER A 27 11.91 6.82 3.71
C SER A 27 11.52 5.37 3.36
N PRO A 28 12.48 4.45 3.20
CA PRO A 28 12.11 3.05 3.03
C PRO A 28 11.35 2.57 4.26
N THR A 29 10.43 1.62 4.07
CA THR A 29 9.66 1.04 5.17
C THR A 29 10.60 0.64 6.32
N GLY A 30 10.38 1.19 7.50
CA GLY A 30 11.25 1.02 8.67
C GLY A 30 12.12 2.24 9.01
N ASP A 31 12.18 3.26 8.15
CA ASP A 31 13.01 4.46 8.34
C ASP A 31 12.26 5.73 7.87
N GLU A 32 11.11 6.00 8.50
CA GLU A 32 10.21 7.09 8.11
C GLU A 32 10.40 8.38 8.92
N GLN A 33 11.30 8.42 9.89
CA GLN A 33 11.43 9.55 10.82
C GLN A 33 11.68 10.90 10.12
N ALA A 34 12.67 10.96 9.24
CA ALA A 34 13.05 12.20 8.56
C ALA A 34 11.90 12.74 7.67
N MET A 35 11.17 11.82 7.04
CA MET A 35 9.97 12.16 6.26
C MET A 35 8.86 12.71 7.17
N GLY A 36 8.64 12.07 8.31
CA GLY A 36 7.67 12.54 9.31
C GLY A 36 8.01 13.93 9.86
N GLU A 37 9.30 14.21 10.12
CA GLU A 37 9.76 15.52 10.57
C GLU A 37 9.44 16.61 9.54
N ARG A 38 9.71 16.35 8.26
CA ARG A 38 9.40 17.30 7.18
C ARG A 38 7.90 17.54 7.02
N VAL A 39 7.09 16.47 7.08
CA VAL A 39 5.62 16.59 7.02
C VAL A 39 5.07 17.36 8.21
N ARG A 40 5.62 17.15 9.41
CA ARG A 40 5.23 17.89 10.63
C ARG A 40 5.49 19.39 10.46
N GLU A 41 6.62 19.78 9.91
CA GLU A 41 6.94 21.17 9.61
C GLU A 41 5.93 21.76 8.62
N GLU A 42 5.62 21.05 7.54
CA GLU A 42 4.66 21.46 6.54
C GLU A 42 3.26 21.70 7.13
N PHE A 43 2.78 20.78 7.96
CA PHE A 43 1.47 20.91 8.61
C PHE A 43 1.43 22.07 9.61
N ALA A 44 2.54 22.30 10.33
CA ALA A 44 2.65 23.44 11.24
C ALA A 44 2.62 24.78 10.49
N ASP A 45 3.32 24.88 9.35
CA ASP A 45 3.31 26.08 8.50
C ASP A 45 1.93 26.38 7.88
N MET A 46 1.11 25.33 7.68
CA MET A 46 -0.30 25.46 7.28
C MET A 46 -1.22 25.93 8.42
N GLY A 47 -0.73 26.01 9.65
CA GLY A 47 -1.54 26.31 10.83
C GLY A 47 -2.49 25.18 11.22
N LEU A 48 -2.22 23.94 10.83
CA LEU A 48 -3.01 22.79 11.27
C LEU A 48 -2.68 22.44 12.73
N GLN A 49 -3.62 21.80 13.42
CA GLN A 49 -3.32 21.15 14.69
C GLN A 49 -2.52 19.87 14.40
N VAL A 50 -1.25 19.84 14.77
CA VAL A 50 -0.34 18.76 14.44
C VAL A 50 -0.25 17.77 15.59
N GLN A 51 -0.47 16.49 15.30
CA GLN A 51 -0.24 15.38 16.21
C GLN A 51 0.85 14.47 15.68
N TRP A 52 1.81 14.12 16.54
CA TRP A 52 2.86 13.12 16.29
C TRP A 52 2.48 11.83 17.02
N GLN A 53 2.34 10.73 16.30
CA GLN A 53 2.05 9.42 16.86
C GLN A 53 3.22 8.48 16.58
N GLU A 54 3.98 8.14 17.61
CA GLU A 54 5.09 7.18 17.50
C GLU A 54 4.52 5.76 17.36
N VAL A 55 4.48 5.21 16.16
CA VAL A 55 3.99 3.86 15.86
C VAL A 55 4.99 2.82 16.35
N GLU A 56 6.24 3.03 16.04
CA GLU A 56 7.42 2.31 16.48
C GLU A 56 8.57 3.32 16.59
N GLU A 57 9.62 3.02 17.32
CA GLU A 57 10.76 3.95 17.51
C GLU A 57 11.27 4.50 16.18
N GLY A 58 11.20 5.84 16.00
CA GLY A 58 11.59 6.54 14.78
C GLY A 58 10.68 6.30 13.57
N ARG A 59 9.44 5.88 13.81
CA ARG A 59 8.44 5.62 12.77
C ARG A 59 7.11 6.28 13.12
N PRO A 60 6.99 7.57 12.92
CA PRO A 60 5.78 8.30 13.28
C PRO A 60 4.68 8.20 12.23
N ASN A 61 3.43 8.29 12.69
CA ASN A 61 2.40 8.96 11.91
C ASN A 61 2.42 10.46 12.21
N VAL A 62 2.15 11.27 11.23
CA VAL A 62 1.97 12.72 11.38
C VAL A 62 0.59 13.10 10.93
N ILE A 63 -0.19 13.70 11.82
CA ILE A 63 -1.58 14.07 11.57
C ILE A 63 -1.70 15.59 11.62
N GLY A 64 -2.27 16.17 10.58
CA GLY A 64 -2.63 17.59 10.53
C GLY A 64 -4.15 17.71 10.48
N LEU A 65 -4.74 18.36 11.47
CA LEU A 65 -6.18 18.60 11.56
C LEU A 65 -6.49 20.07 11.25
N TRP A 66 -7.34 20.30 10.24
CA TRP A 66 -7.98 21.57 9.98
C TRP A 66 -9.41 21.53 10.49
N GLU A 67 -9.62 22.21 11.64
CA GLU A 67 -10.92 22.23 12.29
C GLU A 67 -11.97 22.96 11.44
N GLY A 68 -13.19 22.42 11.43
CA GLY A 68 -14.36 23.08 10.87
C GLY A 68 -15.12 23.92 11.90
N ALA A 69 -16.15 24.60 11.43
CA ALA A 69 -17.04 25.40 12.29
C ALA A 69 -18.02 24.55 13.11
N GLY A 70 -18.09 23.27 12.86
CA GLY A 70 -18.97 22.30 13.52
C GLY A 70 -20.24 21.97 12.73
N GLY A 71 -20.71 20.73 12.90
CA GLY A 71 -21.98 20.25 12.32
C GLY A 71 -21.90 19.77 10.86
N GLY A 72 -20.70 19.61 10.30
CA GLY A 72 -20.45 18.98 9.00
C GLY A 72 -19.82 17.61 9.15
N LYS A 73 -19.68 16.88 8.04
CA LYS A 73 -18.96 15.61 7.95
C LYS A 73 -17.44 15.83 7.96
N SER A 74 -16.72 14.89 8.54
CA SER A 74 -15.25 14.87 8.53
C SER A 74 -14.70 14.06 7.38
N LEU A 75 -13.59 14.53 6.77
CA LEU A 75 -12.87 13.86 5.70
C LEU A 75 -11.40 13.67 6.08
N MET A 76 -10.91 12.47 5.93
CA MET A 76 -9.48 12.15 6.00
C MET A 76 -8.89 12.05 4.60
N PHE A 77 -7.75 12.65 4.40
CA PHE A 77 -6.79 12.30 3.35
C PHE A 77 -5.69 11.46 4.00
N ASN A 78 -5.66 10.17 3.70
CA ASN A 78 -4.66 9.26 4.24
C ASN A 78 -3.64 8.93 3.16
N GLY A 79 -2.38 8.87 3.53
CA GLY A 79 -1.30 8.48 2.63
C GLY A 79 -0.05 8.05 3.38
N HIS A 80 0.61 7.02 2.87
CA HIS A 80 1.82 6.51 3.49
C HIS A 80 3.07 7.32 3.09
N MET A 81 4.00 7.40 4.03
CA MET A 81 5.29 8.08 3.86
C MET A 81 6.38 7.13 3.37
N ASP A 82 6.20 5.83 3.57
CA ASP A 82 7.23 4.85 3.28
C ASP A 82 7.29 4.47 1.80
N THR A 83 8.46 3.98 1.38
CA THR A 83 8.73 3.50 0.03
C THR A 83 9.14 2.03 0.03
N SER A 84 8.86 1.33 -1.07
CA SER A 84 9.22 -0.10 -1.22
C SER A 84 10.72 -0.34 -1.19
N TYR A 85 11.49 0.64 -1.63
CA TYR A 85 12.94 0.55 -1.78
C TYR A 85 13.62 1.75 -1.14
N SER A 86 14.93 1.60 -0.90
CA SER A 86 15.78 2.68 -0.38
C SER A 86 16.44 3.50 -1.49
N GLY A 87 16.44 3.00 -2.73
CA GLY A 87 17.19 3.51 -3.86
C GLY A 87 18.66 3.03 -3.88
N ARG A 88 19.10 2.26 -2.87
CA ARG A 88 20.48 1.76 -2.77
C ARG A 88 20.65 0.34 -3.29
N GLU A 89 19.55 -0.29 -3.70
CA GLU A 89 19.53 -1.63 -4.27
C GLU A 89 20.31 -1.65 -5.60
N GLU A 90 21.13 -2.68 -5.81
CA GLU A 90 22.04 -2.79 -6.96
C GLU A 90 21.30 -2.67 -8.30
N TRP A 91 20.11 -3.27 -8.40
CA TRP A 91 19.30 -3.24 -9.63
C TRP A 91 18.61 -1.89 -9.90
N LEU A 92 18.61 -0.96 -8.94
CA LEU A 92 18.11 0.41 -9.10
C LEU A 92 19.24 1.41 -9.34
N ALA A 93 20.47 0.97 -9.30
CA ALA A 93 21.65 1.82 -9.48
C ALA A 93 21.65 2.46 -10.89
N GLY A 94 21.84 3.77 -10.91
CA GLY A 94 21.92 4.56 -12.16
C GLY A 94 20.58 4.99 -12.75
N ILE A 95 19.44 4.59 -12.17
CA ILE A 95 18.11 5.08 -12.57
C ILE A 95 17.70 6.20 -11.60
N ARG A 96 17.81 7.45 -12.04
CA ARG A 96 17.64 8.64 -11.16
C ARG A 96 16.27 8.69 -10.46
N GLY A 97 15.17 8.40 -11.15
CA GLY A 97 13.83 8.41 -10.59
C GLY A 97 13.55 7.26 -9.61
N PHE A 98 14.47 6.32 -9.43
CA PHE A 98 14.47 5.36 -8.32
C PHE A 98 15.45 5.73 -7.20
N GLN A 99 15.96 6.97 -7.22
CA GLN A 99 16.77 7.50 -6.13
C GLN A 99 15.94 8.51 -5.33
N PRO A 100 16.23 8.71 -4.04
CA PRO A 100 15.65 9.79 -3.25
C PRO A 100 16.36 11.12 -3.60
N ASP A 101 16.22 11.55 -4.83
CA ASP A 101 16.78 12.76 -5.43
C ASP A 101 15.74 13.31 -6.44
N GLY A 102 14.78 14.06 -5.92
CA GLY A 102 13.67 14.60 -6.70
C GLY A 102 14.13 15.61 -7.75
N PHE A 103 13.61 15.51 -8.97
CA PHE A 103 13.87 16.48 -10.03
C PHE A 103 12.68 16.65 -10.98
N VAL A 104 12.69 17.77 -11.67
CA VAL A 104 11.70 18.06 -12.73
C VAL A 104 12.36 17.96 -14.09
N GLN A 105 11.74 17.22 -14.99
CA GLN A 105 12.15 17.14 -16.39
C GLN A 105 10.92 16.93 -17.29
N ASP A 106 10.87 17.63 -18.42
CA ASP A 106 9.84 17.48 -19.47
C ASP A 106 8.38 17.51 -18.95
N GLY A 107 8.08 18.42 -17.99
CA GLY A 107 6.75 18.56 -17.40
C GLY A 107 6.37 17.44 -16.42
N ARG A 108 7.36 16.68 -15.92
CA ARG A 108 7.21 15.59 -14.96
C ARG A 108 8.07 15.80 -13.73
N VAL A 109 7.58 15.34 -12.58
CA VAL A 109 8.36 15.18 -11.35
C VAL A 109 8.84 13.74 -11.27
N TYR A 110 10.12 13.56 -11.02
CA TYR A 110 10.78 12.26 -10.87
C TYR A 110 11.30 12.10 -9.45
N GLY A 111 11.34 10.87 -8.96
CA GLY A 111 11.93 10.49 -7.69
C GLY A 111 11.26 9.28 -7.07
N LEU A 112 11.99 8.54 -6.24
CA LEU A 112 11.50 7.33 -5.58
C LEU A 112 10.30 7.62 -4.68
N GLY A 113 9.18 6.94 -4.93
CA GLY A 113 7.95 7.10 -4.19
C GLY A 113 7.06 8.25 -4.68
N ILE A 114 7.39 8.93 -5.78
CA ILE A 114 6.53 10.02 -6.31
C ILE A 114 5.14 9.48 -6.72
N SER A 115 5.07 8.32 -7.33
CA SER A 115 3.81 7.68 -7.73
C SER A 115 3.12 6.96 -6.57
N ASN A 116 3.89 6.34 -5.67
CA ASN A 116 3.36 5.57 -4.53
C ASN A 116 4.07 5.96 -3.20
N MET A 117 3.51 6.95 -2.38
CA MET A 117 2.42 7.84 -2.82
C MET A 117 2.70 9.28 -2.36
N LYS A 118 4.01 9.68 -2.34
CA LYS A 118 4.43 11.02 -1.89
C LYS A 118 3.83 12.15 -2.73
N GLY A 119 3.56 11.89 -4.03
CA GLY A 119 2.85 12.82 -4.89
C GLY A 119 1.43 13.11 -4.42
N ALA A 120 0.72 12.10 -3.92
CA ALA A 120 -0.61 12.28 -3.34
C ALA A 120 -0.56 13.07 -2.03
N LEU A 121 0.45 12.85 -1.17
CA LEU A 121 0.65 13.68 0.04
C LEU A 121 0.84 15.15 -0.31
N ALA A 122 1.63 15.46 -1.33
CA ALA A 122 1.78 16.83 -1.82
C ALA A 122 0.46 17.40 -2.34
N CYS A 123 -0.35 16.61 -3.05
CA CYS A 123 -1.68 17.02 -3.51
C CYS A 123 -2.64 17.30 -2.37
N TYR A 124 -2.60 16.54 -1.26
CA TYR A 124 -3.44 16.80 -0.08
C TYR A 124 -3.11 18.13 0.57
N VAL A 125 -1.82 18.38 0.77
CA VAL A 125 -1.33 19.63 1.33
C VAL A 125 -1.80 20.80 0.46
N GLU A 126 -1.58 20.72 -0.85
CA GLU A 126 -1.97 21.80 -1.77
C GLU A 126 -3.48 21.98 -1.84
N ALA A 127 -4.27 20.92 -1.79
CA ALA A 127 -5.73 20.99 -1.76
C ALA A 127 -6.26 21.76 -0.53
N VAL A 128 -5.70 21.48 0.65
CA VAL A 128 -6.08 22.19 1.89
C VAL A 128 -5.60 23.64 1.85
N ARG A 129 -4.38 23.92 1.40
CA ARG A 129 -3.88 25.29 1.23
C ARG A 129 -4.74 26.10 0.25
N ALA A 130 -5.16 25.52 -0.87
CA ALA A 130 -6.03 26.19 -1.84
C ALA A 130 -7.37 26.57 -1.23
N LEU A 131 -7.97 25.72 -0.37
CA LEU A 131 -9.18 26.04 0.35
C LEU A 131 -8.98 27.17 1.38
N GLN A 132 -7.87 27.14 2.12
CA GLN A 132 -7.49 28.20 3.06
C GLN A 132 -7.26 29.54 2.34
N ASP A 133 -6.50 29.54 1.24
CA ASP A 133 -6.19 30.72 0.41
C ASP A 133 -7.44 31.31 -0.25
N ALA A 134 -8.46 30.48 -0.53
CA ALA A 134 -9.75 30.91 -1.00
C ALA A 134 -10.63 31.47 0.14
N GLY A 135 -10.22 31.36 1.39
CA GLY A 135 -11.00 31.81 2.55
C GLY A 135 -12.22 30.90 2.84
N VAL A 136 -12.17 29.64 2.43
CA VAL A 136 -13.24 28.68 2.70
C VAL A 136 -13.34 28.38 4.19
N ARG A 137 -14.57 28.35 4.71
CA ARG A 137 -14.87 27.89 6.06
C ARG A 137 -15.73 26.65 5.96
N LEU A 138 -15.15 25.52 6.27
CA LEU A 138 -15.85 24.23 6.28
C LEU A 138 -16.67 24.10 7.56
N ARG A 139 -17.78 23.38 7.50
CA ARG A 139 -18.55 22.97 8.68
C ARG A 139 -17.95 21.73 9.33
N GLY A 140 -17.56 20.75 8.53
CA GLY A 140 -16.80 19.59 8.98
C GLY A 140 -15.30 19.88 8.99
N GLU A 141 -14.53 18.93 9.48
CA GLU A 141 -13.08 19.01 9.57
C GLU A 141 -12.37 18.24 8.45
N VAL A 142 -11.15 18.63 8.13
CA VAL A 142 -10.26 17.88 7.22
C VAL A 142 -9.05 17.42 7.99
N MET A 143 -8.78 16.12 7.95
CA MET A 143 -7.59 15.50 8.50
C MET A 143 -6.65 15.06 7.37
N ILE A 144 -5.37 15.44 7.43
CA ILE A 144 -4.33 14.83 6.61
C ILE A 144 -3.56 13.88 7.52
N ALA A 145 -3.56 12.60 7.20
CA ALA A 145 -2.85 11.56 7.94
C ALA A 145 -1.70 11.00 7.08
N ALA A 146 -0.48 11.45 7.35
CA ALA A 146 0.72 10.87 6.77
C ALA A 146 1.17 9.72 7.67
N VAL A 147 1.08 8.49 7.17
CA VAL A 147 1.26 7.27 7.98
C VAL A 147 2.52 6.50 7.61
N ALA A 148 3.05 5.73 8.57
CA ALA A 148 4.20 4.86 8.39
C ALA A 148 3.77 3.43 8.08
N GLY A 149 4.57 2.69 7.30
CA GLY A 149 4.48 1.24 7.20
C GLY A 149 3.22 0.70 6.53
N GLU A 150 2.81 1.27 5.41
CA GLU A 150 1.76 0.72 4.55
C GLU A 150 2.28 -0.48 3.78
N ILE A 151 3.48 -0.39 3.24
CA ILE A 151 4.04 -1.33 2.27
C ILE A 151 3.94 -2.79 2.75
N GLU A 152 3.57 -3.67 1.82
CA GLU A 152 3.43 -5.12 2.01
C GLU A 152 4.79 -5.79 2.30
N LYS A 153 5.37 -5.55 3.48
CA LYS A 153 6.65 -6.11 3.95
C LYS A 153 6.56 -6.70 5.34
N THR A 154 7.44 -7.67 5.62
CA THR A 154 7.64 -8.26 6.95
C THR A 154 9.05 -8.77 7.09
N GLN A 155 9.61 -8.75 8.30
CA GLN A 155 10.91 -9.37 8.64
C GLN A 155 10.78 -10.78 9.16
N TRP A 156 9.69 -11.41 8.93
CA TRP A 156 9.45 -12.77 9.40
C TRP A 156 10.32 -13.79 8.66
N HIS A 157 11.57 -13.86 8.89
CA HIS A 157 12.45 -14.96 8.46
C HIS A 157 13.81 -14.83 9.14
N PRO A 158 14.46 -15.94 9.53
CA PRO A 158 15.78 -15.91 10.18
C PRO A 158 16.90 -15.34 9.31
N ASP A 159 16.72 -15.29 7.99
CA ASP A 159 17.70 -14.70 7.06
C ASP A 159 17.57 -13.17 6.95
N TYR A 160 16.52 -12.58 7.51
CA TYR A 160 16.41 -11.13 7.54
C TYR A 160 17.46 -10.55 8.49
N VAL A 161 18.24 -9.62 7.98
CA VAL A 161 19.25 -8.88 8.75
C VAL A 161 18.89 -7.41 8.72
N GLY A 162 18.63 -6.83 9.87
CA GLY A 162 18.27 -5.43 10.00
C GLY A 162 17.38 -5.15 11.20
N ARG A 163 16.87 -3.92 11.26
CA ARG A 163 15.93 -3.51 12.29
C ARG A 163 14.57 -4.16 12.05
N GLU A 164 13.98 -4.72 13.08
CA GLU A 164 12.59 -5.19 13.03
C GLU A 164 11.63 -4.01 12.94
N TYR A 165 10.63 -4.10 12.04
CA TYR A 165 9.56 -3.13 11.85
C TYR A 165 8.27 -3.81 11.37
N ARG A 166 7.14 -3.12 11.43
CA ARG A 166 5.86 -3.59 10.92
C ARG A 166 5.50 -2.85 9.63
N GLY A 167 5.01 -3.61 8.66
CA GLY A 167 4.35 -3.13 7.46
C GLY A 167 2.85 -3.47 7.47
N TYR A 168 2.25 -3.56 6.29
CA TYR A 168 0.82 -3.92 6.14
C TYR A 168 -0.12 -3.02 6.94
N ALA A 169 -0.14 -1.74 6.61
CA ALA A 169 -0.98 -0.74 7.27
C ALA A 169 -0.66 -0.55 8.77
N ALA A 170 0.59 -0.71 9.20
CA ALA A 170 0.96 -0.56 10.61
C ALA A 170 0.57 0.83 11.13
N GLY A 171 0.87 1.88 10.38
CA GLY A 171 0.55 3.25 10.71
C GLY A 171 -0.95 3.51 10.77
N SER A 172 -1.71 3.11 9.76
CA SER A 172 -3.16 3.32 9.73
C SER A 172 -3.89 2.53 10.81
N ARG A 173 -3.43 1.31 11.16
CA ARG A 173 -3.96 0.58 12.32
C ARG A 173 -3.71 1.31 13.63
N PHE A 174 -2.52 1.87 13.79
CA PHE A 174 -2.17 2.68 14.96
C PHE A 174 -3.00 3.96 15.00
N LEU A 175 -3.11 4.67 13.87
CA LEU A 175 -3.89 5.89 13.69
C LEU A 175 -5.30 5.75 14.24
N VAL A 176 -6.06 4.77 13.73
CA VAL A 176 -7.48 4.59 14.10
C VAL A 176 -7.66 4.14 15.53
N SER A 177 -6.71 3.42 16.11
CA SER A 177 -6.74 3.03 17.53
C SER A 177 -6.31 4.13 18.48
N HIS A 178 -5.78 5.26 17.96
CA HIS A 178 -5.27 6.40 18.73
C HIS A 178 -5.97 7.73 18.35
N GLY A 179 -7.24 7.65 17.93
CA GLY A 179 -8.11 8.81 17.76
C GLY A 179 -8.17 9.39 16.34
N GLY A 180 -7.43 8.86 15.38
CA GLY A 180 -7.49 9.28 13.98
C GLY A 180 -8.71 8.69 13.28
N VAL A 181 -9.91 9.17 13.60
CA VAL A 181 -11.18 8.66 13.07
C VAL A 181 -11.98 9.82 12.44
N THR A 182 -12.50 9.58 11.23
CA THR A 182 -13.35 10.51 10.49
C THR A 182 -14.55 9.77 9.89
N ASP A 183 -15.55 10.50 9.37
CA ASP A 183 -16.69 9.88 8.67
C ASP A 183 -16.25 9.17 7.38
N MET A 184 -15.35 9.80 6.62
CA MET A 184 -14.93 9.35 5.28
C MET A 184 -13.44 9.54 5.09
N CYS A 185 -12.86 8.72 4.17
CA CYS A 185 -11.45 8.81 3.84
C CYS A 185 -11.20 8.63 2.33
N ILE A 186 -10.27 9.43 1.79
CA ILE A 186 -9.65 9.20 0.50
C ILE A 186 -8.22 8.74 0.73
N LEU A 187 -7.89 7.60 0.12
CA LEU A 187 -6.53 7.10 -0.03
C LEU A 187 -6.03 7.43 -1.45
N GLY A 188 -4.97 8.19 -1.54
CA GLY A 188 -4.40 8.65 -2.82
C GLY A 188 -3.48 7.65 -3.49
N GLU A 189 -3.70 6.36 -3.25
CA GLU A 189 -3.01 5.30 -3.97
C GLU A 189 -3.04 5.51 -5.48
N PRO A 190 -2.03 5.05 -6.23
CA PRO A 190 -1.97 5.25 -7.68
C PRO A 190 -3.05 4.44 -8.40
N THR A 191 -4.18 5.08 -8.69
CA THR A 191 -5.37 4.43 -9.28
C THR A 191 -5.63 4.81 -10.73
N GLU A 192 -4.71 5.48 -11.41
CA GLU A 192 -4.92 6.05 -12.76
C GLU A 192 -6.12 7.00 -12.81
N GLN A 193 -6.32 7.76 -11.73
CA GLN A 193 -7.46 8.69 -11.56
C GLN A 193 -8.83 7.98 -11.56
N LYS A 194 -8.87 6.67 -11.42
CA LYS A 194 -10.09 5.87 -11.29
C LYS A 194 -10.53 5.80 -9.84
N ILE A 195 -11.82 5.59 -9.63
CA ILE A 195 -12.34 5.22 -8.31
C ILE A 195 -12.20 3.70 -8.15
N VAL A 196 -11.37 3.28 -7.21
CA VAL A 196 -11.24 1.88 -6.84
C VAL A 196 -12.26 1.57 -5.75
N LEU A 197 -13.30 0.83 -6.12
CA LEU A 197 -14.40 0.45 -5.24
C LEU A 197 -14.05 -0.70 -4.29
N GLY A 198 -13.02 -1.46 -4.61
CA GLY A 198 -12.57 -2.55 -3.74
C GLY A 198 -11.20 -3.07 -4.11
N HIS A 199 -10.50 -3.55 -3.10
CA HIS A 199 -9.17 -4.15 -3.24
C HIS A 199 -9.07 -5.48 -2.51
N TYR A 200 -8.16 -6.31 -2.99
CA TYR A 200 -7.87 -7.59 -2.34
C TYR A 200 -7.07 -7.40 -1.06
N GLY A 201 -7.25 -8.35 -0.15
CA GLY A 201 -6.32 -8.63 0.93
C GLY A 201 -5.33 -9.71 0.56
N ALA A 202 -4.57 -10.18 1.55
CA ALA A 202 -3.57 -11.21 1.36
C ALA A 202 -3.49 -12.18 2.55
N ILE A 203 -3.15 -13.43 2.25
CA ILE A 203 -2.61 -14.39 3.20
C ILE A 203 -1.24 -14.81 2.71
N TRP A 204 -0.21 -14.56 3.51
CA TRP A 204 1.12 -15.11 3.25
C TRP A 204 1.33 -16.37 4.06
N MET A 205 1.68 -17.43 3.36
CA MET A 205 1.89 -18.74 3.92
C MET A 205 3.28 -19.26 3.59
N ARG A 206 3.96 -19.78 4.60
CA ARG A 206 5.12 -20.64 4.42
C ARG A 206 4.67 -22.09 4.38
N ILE A 207 5.16 -22.86 3.43
CA ILE A 207 5.03 -24.33 3.38
C ILE A 207 6.45 -24.90 3.40
N SER A 208 6.71 -25.85 4.26
CA SER A 208 8.03 -26.43 4.45
C SER A 208 8.02 -27.90 4.13
N THR A 209 9.14 -28.39 3.62
CA THR A 209 9.43 -29.82 3.53
C THR A 209 10.67 -30.15 4.33
N SER A 210 10.74 -31.36 4.87
CA SER A 210 11.91 -31.85 5.59
C SER A 210 12.59 -33.00 4.85
N GLY A 211 13.87 -33.23 5.15
CA GLY A 211 14.66 -34.32 4.60
C GLY A 211 15.86 -34.65 5.48
N PRO A 212 16.58 -35.73 5.16
CA PRO A 212 17.74 -36.13 5.93
C PRO A 212 18.91 -35.14 5.75
N PHE A 213 19.59 -34.83 6.85
CA PHE A 213 20.82 -34.03 6.83
C PHE A 213 22.04 -34.91 6.71
N ILE A 214 22.42 -35.28 5.49
CA ILE A 214 23.51 -36.20 5.20
C ILE A 214 24.58 -35.59 4.30
N HIS A 215 25.79 -36.13 4.36
CA HIS A 215 26.86 -35.74 3.47
C HIS A 215 26.66 -36.36 2.09
N THR A 216 26.99 -35.64 1.01
CA THR A 216 26.83 -36.08 -0.38
C THR A 216 27.42 -37.47 -0.62
N ALA A 217 28.56 -37.83 -0.02
CA ALA A 217 29.17 -39.14 -0.17
C ALA A 217 28.28 -40.32 0.29
N PHE A 218 27.21 -40.05 1.07
CA PHE A 218 26.26 -41.03 1.58
C PHE A 218 24.85 -40.86 1.03
N SER A 219 24.68 -40.05 -0.03
CA SER A 219 23.36 -39.74 -0.59
C SER A 219 22.97 -40.61 -1.79
N GLU A 220 23.79 -41.58 -2.16
CA GLU A 220 23.50 -42.51 -3.26
C GLU A 220 22.14 -43.22 -2.99
N GLY A 221 21.29 -43.26 -4.03
CA GLY A 221 19.97 -43.86 -3.96
C GLY A 221 18.90 -43.04 -3.17
N ARG A 222 19.29 -41.95 -2.51
CA ARG A 222 18.42 -41.17 -1.61
C ARG A 222 18.07 -39.75 -2.14
N ARG A 223 18.23 -39.50 -3.45
CA ARG A 223 18.02 -38.19 -4.07
C ARG A 223 16.60 -37.66 -3.83
N GLY A 224 15.58 -38.53 -3.87
CA GLY A 224 14.17 -38.16 -3.67
C GLY A 224 13.82 -37.82 -2.21
N GLU A 225 14.70 -38.16 -1.24
CA GLU A 225 14.42 -37.89 0.17
C GLU A 225 14.83 -36.49 0.63
N THR A 226 15.60 -35.74 -0.22
CA THR A 226 16.10 -34.42 0.17
C THR A 226 14.97 -33.41 0.21
N SER A 227 15.00 -32.47 1.18
CA SER A 227 13.97 -31.46 1.32
C SER A 227 13.77 -30.61 0.05
N ILE A 228 14.84 -30.30 -0.70
CA ILE A 228 14.77 -29.57 -1.97
C ILE A 228 13.99 -30.38 -3.03
N VAL A 229 14.23 -31.67 -3.17
CA VAL A 229 13.55 -32.50 -4.18
C VAL A 229 12.07 -32.68 -3.80
N ARG A 230 11.79 -32.88 -2.52
CA ARG A 230 10.43 -32.93 -1.99
C ARG A 230 9.68 -31.60 -2.20
N MET A 231 10.36 -30.48 -2.02
CA MET A 231 9.77 -29.15 -2.25
C MET A 231 9.36 -28.93 -3.71
N ARG A 232 10.09 -29.48 -4.70
CA ARG A 232 9.67 -29.43 -6.10
C ARG A 232 8.26 -30.00 -6.28
N GLU A 233 7.95 -31.14 -5.64
CA GLU A 233 6.63 -31.79 -5.74
C GLU A 233 5.53 -30.98 -5.06
N VAL A 234 5.87 -30.31 -3.95
CA VAL A 234 4.96 -29.37 -3.26
C VAL A 234 4.74 -28.09 -4.08
N LEU A 235 5.79 -27.56 -4.72
CA LEU A 235 5.67 -26.41 -5.62
C LEU A 235 4.76 -26.74 -6.81
N ASP A 236 4.95 -27.91 -7.44
CA ASP A 236 4.07 -28.36 -8.53
C ASP A 236 2.62 -28.44 -8.05
N ALA A 237 2.34 -28.96 -6.85
CA ALA A 237 1.00 -29.04 -6.29
C ALA A 237 0.41 -27.66 -5.94
N VAL A 238 1.21 -26.68 -5.53
CA VAL A 238 0.76 -25.29 -5.35
C VAL A 238 0.35 -24.68 -6.69
N LEU A 239 1.13 -24.89 -7.74
CA LEU A 239 0.81 -24.41 -9.08
C LEU A 239 -0.42 -25.12 -9.68
N GLU A 240 -0.64 -26.41 -9.37
CA GLU A 240 -1.86 -27.14 -9.73
C GLU A 240 -3.11 -26.58 -9.01
N PHE A 241 -2.97 -26.14 -7.77
CA PHE A 241 -4.07 -25.56 -6.96
C PHE A 241 -4.38 -24.10 -7.32
N ALA A 242 -3.40 -23.35 -7.84
CA ALA A 242 -3.55 -21.93 -8.11
C ALA A 242 -4.79 -21.57 -8.95
N PRO A 243 -5.11 -22.24 -10.07
CA PRO A 243 -6.31 -21.93 -10.87
C PRO A 243 -7.63 -22.07 -10.09
N GLU A 244 -7.74 -23.09 -9.22
CA GLU A 244 -8.92 -23.30 -8.38
C GLU A 244 -9.09 -22.16 -7.38
N TRP A 245 -8.00 -21.75 -6.71
CA TRP A 245 -8.00 -20.62 -5.81
C TRP A 245 -8.35 -19.31 -6.50
N GLU A 246 -7.77 -19.04 -7.65
CA GLU A 246 -7.97 -17.83 -8.45
C GLU A 246 -9.42 -17.70 -8.94
N GLU A 247 -10.03 -18.79 -9.36
CA GLU A 247 -11.44 -18.83 -9.74
C GLU A 247 -12.35 -18.59 -8.51
N ARG A 248 -12.10 -19.32 -7.43
CA ARG A 248 -12.86 -19.21 -6.17
C ARG A 248 -12.81 -17.82 -5.55
N THR A 249 -11.70 -17.12 -5.73
CA THR A 249 -11.45 -15.78 -5.17
C THR A 249 -11.66 -14.67 -6.21
N SER A 250 -12.38 -14.93 -7.29
CA SER A 250 -12.73 -13.90 -8.28
C SER A 250 -13.59 -12.79 -7.67
N TYR A 251 -13.24 -11.54 -7.98
CA TYR A 251 -13.94 -10.35 -7.49
C TYR A 251 -13.86 -9.21 -8.51
N GLY A 252 -14.96 -8.48 -8.72
CA GLY A 252 -15.01 -7.36 -9.68
C GLY A 252 -14.64 -7.76 -11.11
N GLY A 253 -14.94 -9.00 -11.51
CA GLY A 253 -14.61 -9.54 -12.84
C GLY A 253 -13.13 -9.92 -13.03
N LYS A 254 -12.33 -9.89 -11.97
CA LYS A 254 -10.90 -10.27 -11.97
C LYS A 254 -10.71 -11.55 -11.17
N PRO A 255 -9.95 -12.56 -11.67
CA PRO A 255 -9.57 -13.71 -10.86
C PRO A 255 -8.65 -13.28 -9.72
N GLY A 256 -8.63 -14.06 -8.64
CA GLY A 256 -7.62 -13.91 -7.60
C GLY A 256 -6.20 -14.13 -8.11
N ILE A 257 -5.23 -14.13 -7.20
CA ILE A 257 -3.82 -14.40 -7.53
C ILE A 257 -3.25 -15.36 -6.51
N VAL A 258 -2.46 -16.32 -7.00
CA VAL A 258 -1.51 -17.10 -6.22
C VAL A 258 -0.11 -16.80 -6.74
N ASN A 259 0.76 -16.27 -5.89
CA ASN A 259 2.14 -15.98 -6.26
C ASN A 259 3.11 -16.72 -5.36
N VAL A 260 4.04 -17.45 -5.97
CA VAL A 260 5.20 -18.01 -5.27
C VAL A 260 6.27 -16.94 -5.21
N GLY A 261 6.41 -16.29 -4.05
CA GLY A 261 7.30 -15.13 -3.88
C GLY A 261 8.75 -15.50 -3.56
N ALA A 262 8.97 -16.63 -2.88
CA ALA A 262 10.32 -17.07 -2.53
C ALA A 262 10.39 -18.58 -2.29
N ILE A 263 11.58 -19.11 -2.46
CA ILE A 263 11.97 -20.47 -2.04
C ILE A 263 13.33 -20.39 -1.37
N ASN A 264 13.48 -21.03 -0.22
CA ASN A 264 14.73 -21.03 0.53
C ASN A 264 15.06 -22.41 1.05
N GLY A 265 16.31 -22.86 0.83
CA GLY A 265 16.78 -24.17 1.29
C GLY A 265 18.22 -24.44 0.93
N GLY A 266 18.93 -25.09 1.86
CA GLY A 266 20.33 -25.47 1.68
C GLY A 266 21.31 -24.38 2.06
N PHE A 267 22.59 -24.70 1.85
CA PHE A 267 23.72 -23.85 2.22
C PHE A 267 24.66 -23.69 1.03
N PRO A 268 24.62 -22.56 0.28
CA PRO A 268 25.50 -22.32 -0.87
C PRO A 268 26.99 -22.47 -0.55
N TRP A 269 27.37 -22.13 0.68
CA TRP A 269 28.74 -22.28 1.18
C TRP A 269 29.11 -23.72 1.55
N ARG A 270 28.15 -24.67 1.56
CA ARG A 270 28.36 -26.08 1.91
C ARG A 270 27.44 -27.03 1.17
N VAL A 271 27.48 -27.05 -0.14
CA VAL A 271 26.65 -27.91 -1.01
C VAL A 271 26.91 -29.42 -0.85
N SER A 272 27.96 -29.81 -0.11
CA SER A 272 28.24 -31.20 0.23
C SER A 272 27.35 -31.79 1.34
N ARG A 273 26.32 -31.04 1.78
CA ARG A 273 25.29 -31.49 2.72
C ARG A 273 23.91 -31.30 2.15
N THR A 274 23.03 -32.29 2.30
CA THR A 274 21.61 -32.14 2.00
C THR A 274 20.96 -31.27 3.07
N PRO A 275 20.11 -30.29 2.73
CA PRO A 275 19.42 -29.49 3.74
C PRO A 275 18.37 -30.32 4.49
N HIS A 276 18.22 -30.01 5.78
CA HIS A 276 17.17 -30.61 6.59
C HIS A 276 15.79 -30.10 6.21
N ARG A 277 15.70 -28.84 5.79
CA ARG A 277 14.45 -28.14 5.50
C ARG A 277 14.57 -27.28 4.24
N THR A 278 13.46 -27.17 3.53
CA THR A 278 13.27 -26.21 2.43
C THR A 278 11.92 -25.55 2.63
N ASP A 279 11.87 -24.23 2.50
CA ASP A 279 10.69 -23.38 2.71
C ASP A 279 10.24 -22.77 1.37
N LEU A 280 8.93 -22.75 1.15
CA LEU A 280 8.25 -22.09 0.04
C LEU A 280 7.36 -21.01 0.64
N PHE A 281 7.41 -19.80 0.09
CA PHE A 281 6.63 -18.66 0.54
C PHE A 281 5.63 -18.27 -0.55
N VAL A 282 4.34 -18.30 -0.19
CA VAL A 282 3.24 -18.11 -1.13
C VAL A 282 2.34 -16.99 -0.66
N ASP A 283 2.02 -16.07 -1.59
CA ASP A 283 1.02 -15.01 -1.42
C ASP A 283 -0.30 -15.46 -2.07
N PHE A 284 -1.35 -15.59 -1.27
CA PHE A 284 -2.71 -15.87 -1.69
C PHE A 284 -3.55 -14.61 -1.56
N ARG A 285 -3.99 -14.03 -2.69
CA ARG A 285 -4.88 -12.86 -2.66
C ARG A 285 -6.30 -13.29 -2.30
N VAL A 286 -6.92 -12.52 -1.38
CA VAL A 286 -8.24 -12.80 -0.81
C VAL A 286 -9.16 -11.61 -1.08
N PRO A 287 -10.32 -11.79 -1.75
CA PRO A 287 -11.22 -10.70 -2.06
C PRO A 287 -11.90 -10.15 -0.78
N PRO A 288 -12.37 -8.90 -0.79
CA PRO A 288 -13.04 -8.30 0.37
C PRO A 288 -14.32 -9.05 0.77
N THR A 289 -14.94 -9.74 -0.17
CA THR A 289 -16.17 -10.54 0.02
C THR A 289 -15.94 -11.88 0.72
N MET A 290 -14.69 -12.36 0.82
CA MET A 290 -14.36 -13.62 1.49
C MET A 290 -13.84 -13.36 2.91
N PRO A 291 -14.53 -13.86 3.96
CA PRO A 291 -14.03 -13.79 5.33
C PRO A 291 -12.65 -14.47 5.47
N MET A 292 -11.72 -13.82 6.19
CA MET A 292 -10.38 -14.37 6.40
C MET A 292 -10.37 -15.75 7.08
N ALA A 293 -11.39 -16.05 7.90
CA ALA A 293 -11.56 -17.36 8.51
C ALA A 293 -11.88 -18.45 7.48
N GLU A 294 -12.68 -18.11 6.47
CA GLU A 294 -13.00 -19.01 5.35
C GLU A 294 -11.76 -19.26 4.48
N ALA A 295 -11.06 -18.20 4.10
CA ALA A 295 -9.81 -18.30 3.34
C ALA A 295 -8.78 -19.18 4.08
N ARG A 296 -8.60 -18.95 5.39
CA ARG A 296 -7.73 -19.76 6.23
C ARG A 296 -8.16 -21.23 6.27
N ALA A 297 -9.45 -21.52 6.37
CA ALA A 297 -9.96 -22.89 6.39
C ALA A 297 -9.68 -23.61 5.07
N ALA A 298 -9.93 -22.96 3.93
CA ALA A 298 -9.66 -23.50 2.60
C ALA A 298 -8.16 -23.82 2.39
N LEU A 299 -7.28 -22.89 2.77
CA LEU A 299 -5.83 -23.14 2.70
C LEU A 299 -5.38 -24.25 3.66
N GLY A 300 -6.05 -24.38 4.83
CA GLY A 300 -5.84 -25.52 5.73
C GLY A 300 -6.24 -26.86 5.13
N GLU A 301 -7.32 -26.90 4.33
CA GLU A 301 -7.73 -28.09 3.56
C GLU A 301 -6.71 -28.45 2.49
N PHE A 302 -6.26 -27.46 1.73
CA PHE A 302 -5.20 -27.65 0.75
C PHE A 302 -3.94 -28.26 1.37
N VAL A 303 -3.47 -27.72 2.52
CA VAL A 303 -2.28 -28.26 3.22
C VAL A 303 -2.52 -29.68 3.74
N ARG A 304 -3.73 -30.01 4.22
CA ARG A 304 -4.07 -31.40 4.56
C ARG A 304 -3.93 -32.32 3.35
N GLY A 305 -4.49 -31.94 2.21
CA GLY A 305 -4.34 -32.66 0.95
C GLY A 305 -2.90 -32.88 0.53
N LEU A 306 -2.02 -31.88 0.74
CA LEU A 306 -0.57 -32.05 0.52
C LEU A 306 0.04 -33.12 1.42
N ARG A 307 -0.32 -33.15 2.72
CA ARG A 307 0.19 -34.15 3.65
C ARG A 307 -0.28 -35.57 3.33
N ASP A 308 -1.52 -35.69 2.85
CA ASP A 308 -2.08 -36.97 2.44
C ASP A 308 -1.43 -37.48 1.13
N ARG A 309 -1.18 -36.58 0.18
CA ARG A 309 -0.50 -36.87 -1.11
C ARG A 309 0.98 -37.21 -0.93
N PHE A 310 1.64 -36.58 0.05
CA PHE A 310 3.07 -36.67 0.29
C PHE A 310 3.41 -36.97 1.76
N PRO A 311 3.05 -38.16 2.28
CA PRO A 311 3.16 -38.46 3.72
C PRO A 311 4.60 -38.43 4.26
N ASP A 312 5.60 -38.70 3.41
CA ASP A 312 7.00 -38.75 3.80
C ASP A 312 7.73 -37.40 3.72
N HIS A 313 7.06 -36.32 3.23
CA HIS A 313 7.71 -35.04 2.98
C HIS A 313 7.89 -34.18 4.24
N GLY A 314 7.29 -34.57 5.36
CA GLY A 314 7.34 -33.81 6.61
C GLY A 314 6.79 -32.37 6.44
N ILE A 315 5.62 -32.26 5.78
CA ILE A 315 5.04 -30.97 5.41
C ILE A 315 4.55 -30.24 6.66
N GLU A 316 5.11 -29.05 6.89
CA GLU A 316 4.63 -28.06 7.86
C GLU A 316 4.14 -26.82 7.11
N SER A 317 3.23 -26.06 7.73
CA SER A 317 2.78 -24.78 7.19
C SER A 317 2.51 -23.77 8.28
N GLU A 318 2.72 -22.51 7.96
CA GLU A 318 2.44 -21.38 8.84
C GLU A 318 1.91 -20.22 8.03
N ILE A 319 0.78 -19.64 8.46
CA ILE A 319 0.31 -18.35 7.99
C ILE A 319 0.98 -17.29 8.87
N TYR A 320 1.78 -16.40 8.26
CA TYR A 320 2.53 -15.39 9.00
C TYR A 320 2.08 -13.94 8.69
N VAL A 321 1.26 -13.76 7.62
CA VAL A 321 0.58 -12.50 7.34
C VAL A 321 -0.89 -12.78 7.02
N THR A 322 -1.78 -11.94 7.55
CA THR A 322 -3.18 -11.85 7.17
C THR A 322 -3.56 -10.37 7.07
N ALA A 323 -4.01 -9.96 5.90
CA ALA A 323 -4.51 -8.63 5.66
C ALA A 323 -5.81 -8.75 4.84
N PRO A 324 -6.96 -8.34 5.36
CA PRO A 324 -8.21 -8.44 4.60
C PRO A 324 -8.32 -7.37 3.53
N GLY A 325 -9.12 -7.62 2.52
CA GLY A 325 -9.53 -6.61 1.57
C GLY A 325 -10.52 -5.60 2.14
N SER A 326 -10.86 -4.61 1.35
CA SER A 326 -11.86 -3.58 1.66
C SER A 326 -12.69 -3.27 0.41
N GLU A 327 -13.94 -2.84 0.62
CA GLU A 327 -14.82 -2.38 -0.44
C GLU A 327 -15.74 -1.26 0.05
N ILE A 328 -16.23 -0.45 -0.88
CA ILE A 328 -17.23 0.59 -0.65
C ILE A 328 -18.34 0.47 -1.71
N ALA A 329 -19.58 0.79 -1.33
CA ALA A 329 -20.69 0.79 -2.26
C ALA A 329 -20.55 1.87 -3.34
N GLU A 330 -20.87 1.55 -4.59
CA GLU A 330 -20.73 2.49 -5.72
C GLU A 330 -21.66 3.71 -5.58
N ASP A 331 -22.79 3.57 -4.91
CA ASP A 331 -23.76 4.64 -4.65
C ASP A 331 -23.47 5.43 -3.38
N HIS A 332 -22.33 5.18 -2.72
CA HIS A 332 -21.96 5.90 -1.50
C HIS A 332 -21.74 7.41 -1.77
N PRO A 333 -22.16 8.32 -0.86
CA PRO A 333 -22.02 9.77 -1.04
C PRO A 333 -20.59 10.25 -1.36
N LEU A 334 -19.57 9.61 -0.78
CA LEU A 334 -18.16 9.90 -1.07
C LEU A 334 -17.84 9.67 -2.56
N VAL A 335 -18.33 8.57 -3.12
CA VAL A 335 -18.15 8.25 -4.56
C VAL A 335 -18.84 9.32 -5.42
N GLY A 336 -20.05 9.73 -5.05
CA GLY A 336 -20.78 10.81 -5.73
C GLY A 336 -20.06 12.17 -5.65
N ALA A 337 -19.43 12.49 -4.51
CA ALA A 337 -18.64 13.70 -4.36
C ALA A 337 -17.40 13.71 -5.25
N ILE A 338 -16.71 12.56 -5.35
CA ILE A 338 -15.56 12.39 -6.25
C ILE A 338 -16.01 12.51 -7.71
N ASP A 339 -17.12 11.87 -8.10
CA ASP A 339 -17.68 11.97 -9.46
C ASP A 339 -17.84 13.42 -9.91
N GLY A 340 -18.48 14.22 -9.05
CA GLY A 340 -18.73 15.62 -9.38
C GLY A 340 -17.44 16.44 -9.42
N ALA A 341 -16.51 16.24 -8.47
CA ALA A 341 -15.22 16.95 -8.46
C ALA A 341 -14.35 16.58 -9.66
N HIS A 342 -14.26 15.29 -9.96
CA HIS A 342 -13.51 14.80 -11.11
C HIS A 342 -14.07 15.37 -12.44
N ALA A 343 -15.39 15.33 -12.61
CA ALA A 343 -16.02 15.85 -13.83
C ALA A 343 -15.74 17.34 -14.04
N GLU A 344 -15.70 18.16 -12.98
CA GLU A 344 -15.34 19.57 -13.08
C GLU A 344 -13.88 19.81 -13.46
N VAL A 345 -12.96 18.95 -12.99
CA VAL A 345 -11.52 19.13 -13.19
C VAL A 345 -11.03 18.44 -14.46
N PHE A 346 -11.49 17.21 -14.73
CA PHE A 346 -11.02 16.38 -15.84
C PHE A 346 -11.96 16.35 -17.04
N GLY A 347 -13.17 16.91 -16.91
CA GLY A 347 -14.16 17.00 -17.98
C GLY A 347 -15.07 15.76 -18.14
N SER A 348 -14.86 14.71 -17.37
CA SER A 348 -15.69 13.50 -17.36
C SER A 348 -15.72 12.88 -15.98
N LYS A 349 -16.66 11.97 -15.71
CA LYS A 349 -16.62 11.15 -14.50
C LYS A 349 -15.47 10.14 -14.56
N PRO A 350 -14.88 9.78 -13.41
CA PRO A 350 -13.83 8.77 -13.37
C PRO A 350 -14.39 7.37 -13.63
N GLU A 351 -13.58 6.51 -14.22
CA GLU A 351 -13.90 5.09 -14.33
C GLU A 351 -13.95 4.42 -12.95
N ARG A 352 -14.67 3.30 -12.87
CA ARG A 352 -14.69 2.40 -11.71
C ARG A 352 -13.71 1.27 -11.93
N ASP A 353 -13.05 0.86 -10.84
CA ASP A 353 -12.17 -0.31 -10.89
C ASP A 353 -12.23 -1.10 -9.56
N THR A 354 -11.72 -2.30 -9.60
CA THR A 354 -11.34 -3.12 -8.46
C THR A 354 -9.90 -3.57 -8.67
N VAL A 355 -9.12 -3.66 -7.60
CA VAL A 355 -7.67 -3.93 -7.73
C VAL A 355 -7.25 -5.11 -6.88
N ARG A 356 -6.16 -5.76 -7.30
CA ARG A 356 -5.63 -6.97 -6.64
C ARG A 356 -4.48 -6.68 -5.66
N TRP A 357 -4.05 -5.41 -5.57
CA TRP A 357 -3.12 -4.98 -4.52
C TRP A 357 -3.87 -4.64 -3.23
N PHE A 358 -3.14 -4.51 -2.14
CA PHE A 358 -3.62 -4.15 -0.82
C PHE A 358 -3.51 -2.63 -0.59
N SER A 359 -4.31 -2.07 0.33
CA SER A 359 -4.14 -0.69 0.81
C SER A 359 -4.58 -0.53 2.27
N ASP A 360 -4.26 0.60 2.84
CA ASP A 360 -4.64 1.04 4.18
C ASP A 360 -6.16 1.10 4.42
N ALA A 361 -6.98 1.12 3.36
CA ALA A 361 -8.45 1.06 3.47
C ALA A 361 -8.90 -0.13 4.30
N SER A 362 -8.17 -1.24 4.28
CA SER A 362 -8.46 -2.41 5.10
C SER A 362 -8.43 -2.15 6.61
N ALA A 363 -7.62 -1.20 7.07
CA ALA A 363 -7.55 -0.79 8.46
C ALA A 363 -8.68 0.19 8.80
N LEU A 364 -8.91 1.16 7.92
CA LEU A 364 -9.84 2.26 8.12
C LEU A 364 -11.31 1.81 8.13
N THR A 365 -11.71 1.00 7.15
CA THR A 365 -13.10 0.51 7.04
C THR A 365 -13.55 -0.35 8.21
N ARG A 366 -12.63 -1.02 8.91
CA ARG A 366 -12.94 -1.77 10.14
C ARG A 366 -13.35 -0.91 11.32
N TYR A 367 -12.99 0.36 11.27
CA TYR A 367 -13.42 1.37 12.26
C TYR A 367 -14.61 2.19 11.78
N GLY A 368 -15.28 1.75 10.68
CA GLY A 368 -16.45 2.42 10.13
C GLY A 368 -16.12 3.69 9.35
N ILE A 369 -14.87 3.88 8.94
CA ILE A 369 -14.46 4.99 8.08
C ILE A 369 -14.69 4.56 6.63
N GLU A 370 -15.69 5.16 5.98
CA GLU A 370 -15.98 4.89 4.57
C GLU A 370 -14.83 5.36 3.68
N THR A 371 -14.13 4.42 3.04
CA THR A 371 -12.84 4.68 2.41
C THR A 371 -12.82 4.31 0.94
N VAL A 372 -12.26 5.20 0.12
CA VAL A 372 -12.06 5.03 -1.32
C VAL A 372 -10.60 5.21 -1.68
N ASN A 373 -10.04 4.33 -2.51
CA ASN A 373 -8.76 4.61 -3.17
C ASN A 373 -9.05 5.43 -4.44
N TYR A 374 -8.50 6.64 -4.48
CA TYR A 374 -8.62 7.57 -5.59
C TYR A 374 -7.41 8.50 -5.61
N GLY A 375 -6.53 8.32 -6.58
CA GLY A 375 -5.27 9.05 -6.64
C GLY A 375 -4.70 9.21 -8.03
N THR A 376 -3.43 9.57 -8.07
CA THR A 376 -2.68 9.91 -9.28
C THR A 376 -2.48 8.70 -10.21
N SER A 377 -1.78 8.93 -11.31
CA SER A 377 -1.33 7.83 -12.17
C SER A 377 -0.30 6.96 -11.45
N SER A 378 -0.36 5.66 -11.67
CA SER A 378 0.72 4.75 -11.24
C SER A 378 1.92 4.86 -12.17
N GLY A 379 1.70 5.29 -13.40
CA GLY A 379 2.66 5.32 -14.49
C GLY A 379 3.55 4.07 -14.52
N LEU A 380 3.72 3.41 -15.64
CA LEU A 380 4.84 2.48 -15.73
C LEU A 380 6.12 3.30 -15.56
N PRO A 381 7.02 2.91 -14.64
CA PRO A 381 8.28 3.63 -14.48
C PRO A 381 8.96 3.77 -15.84
N ASP A 382 9.48 4.96 -16.12
CA ASP A 382 10.34 5.13 -17.27
C ASP A 382 11.56 4.20 -17.10
N PRO A 383 11.88 3.33 -18.09
CA PRO A 383 12.97 2.36 -17.93
C PRO A 383 14.35 3.01 -17.79
N VAL A 384 14.47 4.29 -18.15
CA VAL A 384 15.72 5.06 -18.09
C VAL A 384 15.71 6.06 -16.93
N LEU A 385 14.57 6.74 -16.71
CA LEU A 385 14.46 7.81 -15.72
C LEU A 385 13.77 7.39 -14.41
N GLY A 386 13.05 6.26 -14.39
CA GLY A 386 12.41 5.71 -13.19
C GLY A 386 11.00 6.23 -12.91
N GLU A 387 10.60 6.25 -11.63
CA GLU A 387 9.28 6.71 -11.21
C GLU A 387 9.06 8.19 -11.53
N ASN A 388 7.86 8.51 -12.01
CA ASN A 388 7.52 9.88 -12.34
C ASN A 388 6.01 10.13 -12.37
N LEU A 389 5.59 11.38 -12.21
CA LEU A 389 4.22 11.86 -12.39
C LEU A 389 4.19 13.14 -13.26
N GLU A 390 3.15 13.26 -14.07
CA GLU A 390 2.90 14.51 -14.82
C GLU A 390 2.49 15.64 -13.88
N ILE A 391 3.08 16.82 -14.06
CA ILE A 391 2.75 18.01 -13.24
C ILE A 391 1.28 18.38 -13.43
N ASP A 392 0.75 18.39 -14.67
CA ASP A 392 -0.67 18.65 -14.94
C ASP A 392 -1.59 17.64 -14.20
N GLY A 393 -1.18 16.36 -14.13
CA GLY A 393 -1.89 15.32 -13.36
C GLY A 393 -1.93 15.62 -11.87
N LEU A 394 -0.80 16.04 -11.28
CA LEU A 394 -0.72 16.45 -9.87
C LEU A 394 -1.62 17.66 -9.59
N VAL A 395 -1.55 18.69 -10.42
CA VAL A 395 -2.38 19.91 -10.28
C VAL A 395 -3.87 19.58 -10.36
N LYS A 396 -4.27 18.77 -11.33
CA LYS A 396 -5.66 18.31 -11.45
C LYS A 396 -6.12 17.50 -10.24
N MET A 397 -5.25 16.63 -9.72
CA MET A 397 -5.60 15.83 -8.54
C MET A 397 -5.75 16.69 -7.30
N ALA A 398 -4.85 17.64 -7.05
CA ALA A 398 -4.98 18.60 -5.94
C ALA A 398 -6.29 19.42 -6.05
N ARG A 399 -6.67 19.85 -7.24
CA ARG A 399 -7.96 20.50 -7.53
C ARG A 399 -9.15 19.60 -7.20
N ALA A 400 -9.11 18.34 -7.63
CA ALA A 400 -10.17 17.38 -7.35
C ALA A 400 -10.32 17.14 -5.84
N TYR A 401 -9.23 16.95 -5.10
CA TYR A 401 -9.25 16.79 -3.66
C TYR A 401 -9.82 18.01 -2.93
N ALA A 402 -9.46 19.21 -3.33
CA ALA A 402 -10.02 20.44 -2.76
C ALA A 402 -11.54 20.52 -2.92
N LEU A 403 -12.06 20.19 -4.11
CA LEU A 403 -13.50 20.17 -4.35
C LEU A 403 -14.22 19.04 -3.59
N VAL A 404 -13.60 17.87 -3.45
CA VAL A 404 -14.19 16.79 -2.65
C VAL A 404 -14.26 17.21 -1.17
N ALA A 405 -13.20 17.77 -0.62
CA ALA A 405 -13.20 18.27 0.76
C ALA A 405 -14.26 19.34 0.97
N GLN A 406 -14.40 20.30 0.05
CA GLN A 406 -15.47 21.29 0.11
C GLN A 406 -16.86 20.63 0.14
N ARG A 407 -17.12 19.67 -0.74
CA ARG A 407 -18.43 19.02 -0.86
C ARG A 407 -18.81 18.19 0.35
N ILE A 408 -17.85 17.41 0.86
CA ILE A 408 -18.08 16.51 1.99
C ILE A 408 -18.18 17.31 3.29
N CYS A 409 -17.26 18.22 3.54
CA CYS A 409 -17.18 18.93 4.82
C CYS A 409 -18.15 20.13 4.93
N GLU A 410 -18.70 20.65 3.83
CA GLU A 410 -19.80 21.61 3.83
C GLU A 410 -21.17 20.92 3.93
N ALA A 411 -21.28 19.66 3.56
CA ALA A 411 -22.53 18.91 3.65
C ALA A 411 -22.96 18.78 5.12
N ALA A 412 -24.18 19.22 5.42
CA ALA A 412 -24.77 19.20 6.74
C ALA A 412 -25.63 17.93 6.93
#